data_cd0f97b37df54233917fb2a6bd2afb8d
#
_entry.id   cd0f97b37df54233917fb2a6bd2afb8d
#
_cell.length_a   1.000
_cell.length_b   1.000
_cell.length_c   1.000
_cell.angle_alpha   90.00
_cell.angle_beta   90.00
_cell.angle_gamma   90.00
#
_symmetry.space_group_name_H-M   'P 1'
#
loop_
_entity.id
_entity.type
_entity.pdbx_description
1 polymer ?
#
loop_
_entity_poly.entity_id
_entity_poly.type
_entity_poly.pdbx_seq_one_letter_code
_entity_poly.pdbx_strand_id
1 'polypeptide(L)'
;MISANDPKALCDSINAARDAGTKVVTFDSDTDPSCRDLFINQATAEGIAQVQVDMIADQIGDSGEVAILSAAANATNQNAWIDMMKETLAADHPDIELVDVVYGDDDDQKSFDATAALLADHPNLKGIISPTTVGIAAAARYLSTSDAKGKVALTGLGTPNQMRDYVEDGTVTEFALWNPGDLGYLAAFAAKALVDGDITGEEGDTFTAGDLGDFEVGADATVLLGDPFKFNADNIGDFNF
;
A
#
# COMPACT_ATOMS: atom_id res chain seq x y z
N MET A 1 20.02 0.26 2.10
CA MET A 1 18.61 0.15 1.68
C MET A 1 17.85 1.33 2.25
N ILE A 2 16.90 1.91 1.49
CA ILE A 2 16.18 3.16 1.82
C ILE A 2 14.71 3.01 1.41
N SER A 3 13.77 3.47 2.24
CA SER A 3 12.39 3.79 1.85
C SER A 3 12.22 5.31 1.95
N ALA A 4 11.82 5.98 0.88
CA ALA A 4 11.87 7.43 0.76
C ALA A 4 10.46 8.04 0.69
N ASN A 5 10.14 8.97 1.59
CA ASN A 5 8.86 9.70 1.54
C ASN A 5 8.81 10.77 0.44
N ASP A 6 9.97 11.24 -0.02
CA ASP A 6 10.10 12.23 -1.09
C ASP A 6 11.11 11.70 -2.12
N PRO A 7 10.75 11.64 -3.41
CA PRO A 7 11.58 11.00 -4.42
C PRO A 7 12.91 11.73 -4.70
N LYS A 8 13.04 13.01 -4.33
CA LYS A 8 14.20 13.83 -4.66
C LYS A 8 15.01 14.28 -3.45
N ALA A 9 14.41 14.34 -2.28
CA ALA A 9 15.03 14.96 -1.09
C ALA A 9 16.36 14.32 -0.69
N LEU A 10 16.56 13.04 -0.96
CA LEU A 10 17.76 12.28 -0.58
C LEU A 10 18.75 12.08 -1.74
N CYS A 11 18.40 12.46 -2.98
CA CYS A 11 19.17 12.14 -4.17
C CYS A 11 20.63 12.59 -4.11
N ASP A 12 20.90 13.81 -3.64
CA ASP A 12 22.28 14.31 -3.54
C ASP A 12 23.13 13.45 -2.59
N SER A 13 22.58 13.07 -1.44
CA SER A 13 23.26 12.22 -0.46
C SER A 13 23.44 10.79 -0.97
N ILE A 14 22.44 10.27 -1.67
CA ILE A 14 22.49 8.93 -2.29
C ILE A 14 23.55 8.90 -3.40
N ASN A 15 23.56 9.89 -4.28
CA ASN A 15 24.54 9.97 -5.36
C ASN A 15 25.97 10.09 -4.81
N ALA A 16 26.19 10.90 -3.77
CA ALA A 16 27.49 10.97 -3.11
C ALA A 16 27.94 9.60 -2.54
N ALA A 17 27.03 8.80 -1.99
CA ALA A 17 27.32 7.45 -1.52
C ALA A 17 27.63 6.49 -2.69
N ARG A 18 26.88 6.57 -3.80
CA ARG A 18 27.11 5.77 -5.02
C ARG A 18 28.46 6.12 -5.67
N ASP A 19 28.82 7.39 -5.72
CA ASP A 19 30.14 7.85 -6.21
C ASP A 19 31.29 7.31 -5.37
N ALA A 20 31.02 7.04 -4.07
CA ALA A 20 31.97 6.37 -3.18
C ALA A 20 31.96 4.83 -3.29
N GLY A 21 31.19 4.26 -4.22
CA GLY A 21 31.11 2.81 -4.50
C GLY A 21 30.02 2.06 -3.71
N THR A 22 29.15 2.76 -3.01
CA THR A 22 28.02 2.14 -2.29
C THR A 22 26.91 1.76 -3.28
N LYS A 23 26.39 0.54 -3.20
CA LYS A 23 25.17 0.14 -3.90
C LYS A 23 23.93 0.60 -3.12
N VAL A 24 22.95 1.15 -3.83
CA VAL A 24 21.75 1.69 -3.21
C VAL A 24 20.50 1.01 -3.75
N VAL A 25 19.79 0.35 -2.86
CA VAL A 25 18.49 -0.28 -3.12
C VAL A 25 17.42 0.47 -2.38
N THR A 26 16.39 0.91 -3.10
CA THR A 26 15.16 1.43 -2.50
C THR A 26 14.13 0.30 -2.38
N PHE A 27 13.19 0.43 -1.46
CA PHE A 27 12.10 -0.53 -1.27
C PHE A 27 10.88 0.19 -0.68
N ASP A 28 9.70 -0.36 -0.88
CA ASP A 28 8.41 0.19 -0.44
C ASP A 28 8.07 1.54 -1.10
N SER A 29 8.76 2.60 -0.77
CA SER A 29 8.63 3.92 -1.41
C SER A 29 9.95 4.32 -2.06
N ASP A 30 9.88 4.63 -3.36
CA ASP A 30 11.05 4.85 -4.21
C ASP A 30 11.58 6.29 -4.16
N THR A 31 12.84 6.44 -4.56
CA THR A 31 13.45 7.73 -4.96
C THR A 31 13.25 7.94 -6.46
N ASP A 32 13.74 9.10 -6.98
CA ASP A 32 13.93 9.25 -8.42
C ASP A 32 14.83 8.11 -8.92
N PRO A 33 14.45 7.38 -9.99
CA PRO A 33 15.20 6.21 -10.48
C PRO A 33 16.68 6.48 -10.78
N SER A 34 17.03 7.72 -11.15
CA SER A 34 18.42 8.12 -11.38
C SER A 34 19.30 8.10 -10.13
N CYS A 35 18.71 8.11 -8.95
CA CYS A 35 19.43 8.16 -7.67
C CYS A 35 19.74 6.77 -7.08
N ARG A 36 19.20 5.67 -7.61
CA ARG A 36 19.33 4.32 -7.05
C ARG A 36 19.88 3.31 -8.05
N ASP A 37 20.26 2.14 -7.56
CA ASP A 37 20.67 1.01 -8.40
C ASP A 37 19.48 0.06 -8.66
N LEU A 38 18.63 -0.21 -7.65
CA LEU A 38 17.42 -1.04 -7.76
C LEU A 38 16.30 -0.49 -6.89
N PHE A 39 15.07 -0.75 -7.32
CA PHE A 39 13.85 -0.60 -6.50
C PHE A 39 13.16 -1.94 -6.30
N ILE A 40 12.89 -2.29 -5.05
CA ILE A 40 12.11 -3.46 -4.68
C ILE A 40 10.70 -2.99 -4.35
N ASN A 41 9.80 -3.23 -5.29
CA ASN A 41 8.42 -2.81 -5.20
C ASN A 41 7.55 -3.96 -4.65
N GLN A 42 6.67 -3.67 -3.74
CA GLN A 42 5.78 -4.65 -3.14
C GLN A 42 4.78 -5.24 -4.14
N ALA A 43 4.23 -4.40 -5.02
CA ALA A 43 3.33 -4.76 -6.11
C ALA A 43 3.24 -3.59 -7.10
N THR A 44 2.60 -3.79 -8.25
CA THR A 44 2.32 -2.69 -9.17
C THR A 44 1.30 -1.71 -8.60
N ALA A 45 1.35 -0.44 -9.01
CA ALA A 45 0.37 0.54 -8.57
C ALA A 45 -1.05 0.17 -9.02
N GLU A 46 -1.17 -0.38 -10.24
CA GLU A 46 -2.43 -0.90 -10.78
C GLU A 46 -2.96 -2.05 -9.92
N GLY A 47 -2.13 -3.04 -9.57
CA GLY A 47 -2.54 -4.19 -8.76
C GLY A 47 -3.00 -3.78 -7.35
N ILE A 48 -2.30 -2.81 -6.74
CA ILE A 48 -2.68 -2.25 -5.43
C ILE A 48 -3.99 -1.47 -5.51
N ALA A 49 -4.19 -0.69 -6.57
CA ALA A 49 -5.42 0.06 -6.78
C ALA A 49 -6.60 -0.88 -7.07
N GLN A 50 -6.42 -1.80 -8.02
CA GLN A 50 -7.46 -2.74 -8.44
C GLN A 50 -7.99 -3.55 -7.26
N VAL A 51 -7.10 -4.16 -6.46
CA VAL A 51 -7.53 -4.99 -5.32
C VAL A 51 -8.36 -4.22 -4.30
N GLN A 52 -8.04 -2.95 -4.04
CA GLN A 52 -8.77 -2.13 -3.08
C GLN A 52 -10.12 -1.65 -3.64
N VAL A 53 -10.16 -1.31 -4.93
CA VAL A 53 -11.40 -0.91 -5.61
C VAL A 53 -12.35 -2.10 -5.74
N ASP A 54 -11.86 -3.28 -6.14
CA ASP A 54 -12.68 -4.49 -6.23
C ASP A 54 -13.29 -4.86 -4.87
N MET A 55 -12.48 -4.84 -3.80
CA MET A 55 -12.96 -5.14 -2.45
C MET A 55 -14.06 -4.18 -2.00
N ILE A 56 -13.94 -2.87 -2.25
CA ILE A 56 -14.99 -1.93 -1.84
C ILE A 56 -16.23 -2.07 -2.72
N ALA A 57 -16.07 -2.25 -4.03
CA ALA A 57 -17.17 -2.45 -4.97
C ALA A 57 -18.02 -3.65 -4.60
N ASP A 58 -17.39 -4.80 -4.32
CA ASP A 58 -18.06 -6.02 -3.86
C ASP A 58 -18.85 -5.80 -2.58
N GLN A 59 -18.29 -5.08 -1.59
CA GLN A 59 -18.90 -4.85 -0.29
C GLN A 59 -20.10 -3.89 -0.34
N ILE A 60 -20.08 -2.88 -1.23
CA ILE A 60 -21.18 -1.88 -1.33
C ILE A 60 -22.20 -2.19 -2.42
N GLY A 61 -22.01 -3.27 -3.19
CA GLY A 61 -22.90 -3.67 -4.29
C GLY A 61 -22.74 -2.80 -5.52
N ASP A 62 -21.51 -2.44 -5.84
CA ASP A 62 -21.05 -1.76 -7.05
C ASP A 62 -21.72 -0.40 -7.32
N SER A 63 -22.18 0.28 -6.26
CA SER A 63 -22.79 1.60 -6.39
C SER A 63 -22.83 2.40 -5.09
N GLY A 64 -22.67 3.71 -5.18
CA GLY A 64 -22.78 4.64 -4.06
C GLY A 64 -21.53 5.48 -3.83
N GLU A 65 -21.56 6.26 -2.75
CA GLU A 65 -20.49 7.18 -2.40
C GLU A 65 -19.38 6.45 -1.65
N VAL A 66 -18.12 6.66 -2.07
CA VAL A 66 -16.92 6.20 -1.36
C VAL A 66 -15.97 7.36 -1.11
N ALA A 67 -15.16 7.25 -0.08
CA ALA A 67 -14.07 8.20 0.21
C ALA A 67 -12.75 7.46 0.39
N ILE A 68 -11.63 8.18 0.21
CA ILE A 68 -10.29 7.67 0.48
C ILE A 68 -9.72 8.39 1.70
N LEU A 69 -9.23 7.61 2.67
CA LEU A 69 -8.45 8.10 3.82
C LEU A 69 -6.98 7.69 3.63
N SER A 70 -6.16 8.62 3.17
CA SER A 70 -4.75 8.42 2.89
C SER A 70 -3.84 8.93 4.02
N ALA A 71 -2.52 8.68 3.90
CA ALA A 71 -1.51 9.19 4.81
C ALA A 71 -1.26 10.68 4.58
N ALA A 72 -0.12 11.06 4.04
CA ALA A 72 0.23 12.44 3.79
C ALA A 72 -0.05 12.86 2.34
N ALA A 73 -0.39 14.13 2.13
CA ALA A 73 -0.69 14.66 0.79
C ALA A 73 0.51 14.59 -0.20
N ASN A 74 1.72 14.41 0.30
CA ASN A 74 2.94 14.24 -0.50
C ASN A 74 3.48 12.80 -0.53
N ALA A 75 2.75 11.82 -0.01
CA ALA A 75 3.14 10.42 -0.05
C ALA A 75 3.12 9.89 -1.50
N THR A 76 4.29 9.71 -2.09
CA THR A 76 4.46 9.42 -3.52
C THR A 76 3.79 8.13 -3.95
N ASN A 77 3.99 7.05 -3.19
CA ASN A 77 3.41 5.74 -3.45
C ASN A 77 1.88 5.77 -3.36
N GLN A 78 1.33 6.31 -2.27
CA GLN A 78 -0.12 6.36 -2.08
C GLN A 78 -0.81 7.26 -3.10
N ASN A 79 -0.21 8.38 -3.48
CA ASN A 79 -0.75 9.23 -4.53
C ASN A 79 -0.83 8.51 -5.88
N ALA A 80 0.18 7.71 -6.24
CA ALA A 80 0.13 6.88 -7.44
C ALA A 80 -1.00 5.85 -7.37
N TRP A 81 -1.20 5.19 -6.22
CA TRP A 81 -2.32 4.25 -6.05
C TRP A 81 -3.68 4.94 -6.12
N ILE A 82 -3.82 6.13 -5.51
CA ILE A 82 -5.06 6.92 -5.55
C ILE A 82 -5.40 7.34 -6.99
N ASP A 83 -4.42 7.72 -7.78
CA ASP A 83 -4.67 8.08 -9.18
C ASP A 83 -5.12 6.86 -9.99
N MET A 84 -4.51 5.68 -9.79
CA MET A 84 -4.98 4.43 -10.39
C MET A 84 -6.38 4.03 -9.89
N MET A 85 -6.68 4.18 -8.58
CA MET A 85 -8.03 3.92 -8.05
C MET A 85 -9.09 4.78 -8.73
N LYS A 86 -8.82 6.07 -8.98
CA LYS A 86 -9.73 6.96 -9.70
C LYS A 86 -9.97 6.48 -11.14
N GLU A 87 -8.90 6.03 -11.82
CA GLU A 87 -9.01 5.48 -13.18
C GLU A 87 -9.81 4.18 -13.18
N THR A 88 -9.55 3.26 -12.26
CA THR A 88 -10.27 1.99 -12.10
C THR A 88 -11.76 2.23 -11.79
N LEU A 89 -12.07 3.11 -10.81
CA LEU A 89 -13.46 3.48 -10.49
C LEU A 89 -14.19 4.02 -11.74
N ALA A 90 -13.55 4.91 -12.48
CA ALA A 90 -14.19 5.51 -13.65
C ALA A 90 -14.39 4.52 -14.81
N ALA A 91 -13.49 3.55 -14.97
CA ALA A 91 -13.53 2.58 -16.05
C ALA A 91 -14.45 1.39 -15.76
N ASP A 92 -14.33 0.81 -14.58
CA ASP A 92 -14.91 -0.49 -14.25
C ASP A 92 -16.14 -0.37 -13.30
N HIS A 93 -16.22 0.70 -12.49
CA HIS A 93 -17.26 0.90 -11.48
C HIS A 93 -17.92 2.29 -11.58
N PRO A 94 -18.52 2.66 -12.74
CA PRO A 94 -19.01 4.02 -13.01
C PRO A 94 -20.17 4.47 -12.10
N ASP A 95 -20.82 3.56 -11.39
CA ASP A 95 -21.88 3.86 -10.43
C ASP A 95 -21.36 4.09 -9.01
N ILE A 96 -20.04 3.99 -8.78
CA ILE A 96 -19.36 4.35 -7.54
C ILE A 96 -18.80 5.77 -7.67
N GLU A 97 -19.22 6.67 -6.80
CA GLU A 97 -18.76 8.05 -6.76
C GLU A 97 -17.68 8.24 -5.68
N LEU A 98 -16.46 8.62 -6.07
CA LEU A 98 -15.43 9.06 -5.12
C LEU A 98 -15.73 10.50 -4.71
N VAL A 99 -16.28 10.68 -3.50
CA VAL A 99 -16.75 12.00 -3.02
C VAL A 99 -15.66 12.82 -2.33
N ASP A 100 -14.65 12.17 -1.74
CA ASP A 100 -13.56 12.88 -1.05
C ASP A 100 -12.27 12.05 -0.96
N VAL A 101 -11.14 12.76 -0.79
CA VAL A 101 -9.83 12.21 -0.45
C VAL A 101 -9.25 13.01 0.71
N VAL A 102 -9.18 12.41 1.89
CA VAL A 102 -8.68 13.05 3.10
C VAL A 102 -7.38 12.44 3.57
N TYR A 103 -6.62 13.17 4.38
CA TYR A 103 -5.27 12.79 4.80
C TYR A 103 -5.16 12.80 6.32
N GLY A 104 -4.70 11.66 6.87
CA GLY A 104 -4.48 11.48 8.30
C GLY A 104 -3.03 11.67 8.75
N ASP A 105 -2.10 11.98 7.83
CA ASP A 105 -0.66 12.18 8.05
C ASP A 105 0.03 10.97 8.73
N ASP A 106 -0.49 9.74 8.52
CA ASP A 106 -0.09 8.53 9.26
C ASP A 106 -0.12 8.70 10.80
N ASP A 107 -0.97 9.60 11.27
CA ASP A 107 -1.26 9.80 12.69
C ASP A 107 -2.59 9.14 13.03
N ASP A 108 -2.59 8.28 14.07
CA ASP A 108 -3.76 7.51 14.48
C ASP A 108 -4.94 8.41 14.87
N GLN A 109 -4.69 9.48 15.65
CA GLN A 109 -5.77 10.34 16.10
C GLN A 109 -6.33 11.20 14.97
N LYS A 110 -5.46 11.74 14.10
CA LYS A 110 -5.92 12.50 12.93
C LYS A 110 -6.73 11.63 11.98
N SER A 111 -6.30 10.39 11.74
CA SER A 111 -7.04 9.44 10.90
C SER A 111 -8.40 9.07 11.50
N PHE A 112 -8.45 8.89 12.82
CA PHE A 112 -9.71 8.68 13.54
C PHE A 112 -10.66 9.87 13.41
N ASP A 113 -10.15 11.10 13.62
CA ASP A 113 -10.94 12.33 13.51
C ASP A 113 -11.37 12.58 12.05
N ALA A 114 -10.51 12.29 11.06
CA ALA A 114 -10.84 12.36 9.65
C ALA A 114 -11.97 11.39 9.27
N THR A 115 -11.97 10.17 9.83
CA THR A 115 -13.07 9.21 9.63
C THR A 115 -14.39 9.76 10.19
N ALA A 116 -14.36 10.36 11.37
CA ALA A 116 -15.55 10.99 11.97
C ALA A 116 -16.07 12.14 11.09
N ALA A 117 -15.16 12.97 10.55
CA ALA A 117 -15.53 14.08 9.67
C ALA A 117 -16.12 13.59 8.35
N LEU A 118 -15.53 12.58 7.69
CA LEU A 118 -16.07 11.97 6.47
C LEU A 118 -17.52 11.52 6.64
N LEU A 119 -17.84 10.84 7.75
CA LEU A 119 -19.19 10.37 8.02
C LEU A 119 -20.18 11.48 8.34
N ALA A 120 -19.71 12.60 8.89
CA ALA A 120 -20.55 13.77 9.16
C ALA A 120 -20.81 14.59 7.89
N ASP A 121 -19.81 14.75 7.03
CA ASP A 121 -19.88 15.56 5.81
C ASP A 121 -20.56 14.80 4.67
N HIS A 122 -20.46 13.46 4.65
CA HIS A 122 -21.04 12.58 3.63
C HIS A 122 -22.00 11.56 4.26
N PRO A 123 -23.24 11.95 4.60
CA PRO A 123 -24.21 11.09 5.30
C PRO A 123 -24.69 9.89 4.48
N ASN A 124 -24.44 9.87 3.17
CA ASN A 124 -24.75 8.76 2.27
C ASN A 124 -23.56 7.85 1.98
N LEU A 125 -22.41 8.09 2.63
CA LEU A 125 -21.17 7.33 2.40
C LEU A 125 -21.42 5.83 2.61
N LYS A 126 -21.03 5.03 1.61
CA LYS A 126 -21.16 3.58 1.61
C LYS A 126 -19.87 2.87 1.98
N GLY A 127 -18.73 3.50 1.67
CA GLY A 127 -17.44 2.87 1.89
C GLY A 127 -16.29 3.84 2.06
N ILE A 128 -15.24 3.35 2.75
CA ILE A 128 -13.97 4.03 2.92
C ILE A 128 -12.87 3.10 2.44
N ILE A 129 -11.98 3.60 1.57
CA ILE A 129 -10.75 2.94 1.17
C ILE A 129 -9.60 3.63 1.90
N SER A 130 -8.78 2.88 2.65
CA SER A 130 -7.63 3.47 3.32
C SER A 130 -6.33 2.77 2.91
N PRO A 131 -5.56 3.35 1.96
CA PRO A 131 -4.31 2.79 1.47
C PRO A 131 -3.13 2.99 2.44
N THR A 132 -3.38 3.04 3.74
CA THR A 132 -2.38 3.18 4.80
C THR A 132 -2.74 2.33 6.01
N THR A 133 -1.75 1.63 6.58
CA THR A 133 -1.94 0.73 7.73
C THR A 133 -2.40 1.48 8.99
N VAL A 134 -1.95 2.71 9.18
CA VAL A 134 -2.41 3.57 10.29
C VAL A 134 -3.84 4.04 10.06
N GLY A 135 -4.14 4.50 8.84
CA GLY A 135 -5.48 5.02 8.50
C GLY A 135 -6.56 3.97 8.62
N ILE A 136 -6.35 2.76 8.05
CA ILE A 136 -7.35 1.69 8.10
C ILE A 136 -7.61 1.23 9.55
N ALA A 137 -6.57 1.11 10.37
CA ALA A 137 -6.73 0.71 11.77
C ALA A 137 -7.49 1.78 12.59
N ALA A 138 -7.17 3.07 12.38
CA ALA A 138 -7.87 4.17 13.03
C ALA A 138 -9.33 4.28 12.57
N ALA A 139 -9.61 4.11 11.27
CA ALA A 139 -10.96 4.07 10.73
C ALA A 139 -11.77 2.88 11.29
N ALA A 140 -11.16 1.69 11.35
CA ALA A 140 -11.78 0.51 11.94
C ALA A 140 -12.12 0.73 13.42
N ARG A 141 -11.21 1.35 14.19
CA ARG A 141 -11.44 1.71 15.58
C ARG A 141 -12.62 2.69 15.75
N TYR A 142 -12.74 3.68 14.86
CA TYR A 142 -13.90 4.58 14.87
C TYR A 142 -15.18 3.83 14.55
N LEU A 143 -15.21 3.10 13.43
CA LEU A 143 -16.39 2.39 12.96
C LEU A 143 -16.88 1.35 13.97
N SER A 144 -15.97 0.59 14.62
CA SER A 144 -16.33 -0.47 15.57
C SER A 144 -17.20 0.01 16.73
N THR A 145 -17.10 1.28 17.09
CA THR A 145 -17.83 1.91 18.21
C THR A 145 -18.92 2.89 17.78
N SER A 146 -19.10 3.10 16.47
CA SER A 146 -20.05 4.07 15.92
C SER A 146 -21.33 3.41 15.39
N ASP A 147 -22.37 4.24 15.15
CA ASP A 147 -23.60 3.81 14.50
C ASP A 147 -23.40 3.43 13.00
N ALA A 148 -22.23 3.68 12.45
CA ALA A 148 -21.86 3.33 11.07
C ALA A 148 -21.36 1.89 10.93
N LYS A 149 -21.09 1.19 12.05
CA LYS A 149 -20.68 -0.23 12.01
C LYS A 149 -21.68 -1.08 11.24
N GLY A 150 -21.17 -1.82 10.23
CA GLY A 150 -21.99 -2.66 9.35
C GLY A 150 -22.87 -1.91 8.36
N LYS A 151 -22.76 -0.56 8.28
CA LYS A 151 -23.46 0.27 7.29
C LYS A 151 -22.50 0.92 6.30
N VAL A 152 -21.30 1.23 6.74
CA VAL A 152 -20.22 1.77 5.91
C VAL A 152 -19.11 0.71 5.85
N ALA A 153 -18.81 0.26 4.66
CA ALA A 153 -17.73 -0.69 4.41
C ALA A 153 -16.37 -0.02 4.60
N LEU A 154 -15.40 -0.77 5.10
CA LEU A 154 -14.01 -0.31 5.20
C LEU A 154 -13.09 -1.36 4.60
N THR A 155 -12.25 -0.94 3.68
CA THR A 155 -11.16 -1.72 3.12
C THR A 155 -9.91 -0.89 2.94
N GLY A 156 -8.83 -1.50 2.49
CA GLY A 156 -7.56 -0.81 2.25
C GLY A 156 -6.36 -1.72 2.50
N LEU A 157 -5.26 -1.12 2.95
CA LEU A 157 -4.01 -1.81 3.26
C LEU A 157 -3.81 -1.84 4.78
N GLY A 158 -3.77 -3.05 5.36
CA GLY A 158 -3.66 -3.23 6.79
C GLY A 158 -2.77 -4.40 7.19
N THR A 159 -2.18 -4.36 8.40
CA THR A 159 -1.47 -5.53 8.93
C THR A 159 -2.45 -6.48 9.61
N PRO A 160 -2.29 -7.80 9.46
CA PRO A 160 -3.16 -8.78 10.09
C PRO A 160 -3.29 -8.60 11.61
N ASN A 161 -2.19 -8.29 12.30
CA ASN A 161 -2.21 -8.12 13.75
C ASN A 161 -3.05 -6.92 14.21
N GLN A 162 -3.03 -5.81 13.47
CA GLN A 162 -3.82 -4.62 13.81
C GLN A 162 -5.30 -4.77 13.44
N MET A 163 -5.58 -5.55 12.38
CA MET A 163 -6.93 -5.63 11.81
C MET A 163 -7.72 -6.84 12.32
N ARG A 164 -7.09 -7.81 12.97
CA ARG A 164 -7.71 -9.07 13.39
C ARG A 164 -9.00 -8.90 14.16
N ASP A 165 -8.98 -8.11 15.24
CA ASP A 165 -10.15 -7.90 16.09
C ASP A 165 -11.32 -7.28 15.30
N TYR A 166 -11.04 -6.41 14.34
CA TYR A 166 -12.05 -5.75 13.51
C TYR A 166 -12.62 -6.65 12.42
N VAL A 167 -11.85 -7.62 11.95
CA VAL A 167 -12.34 -8.66 11.04
C VAL A 167 -13.20 -9.67 11.81
N GLU A 168 -12.74 -10.12 12.97
CA GLU A 168 -13.45 -11.08 13.83
C GLU A 168 -14.78 -10.53 14.35
N ASP A 169 -14.87 -9.22 14.64
CA ASP A 169 -16.08 -8.56 15.12
C ASP A 169 -17.02 -8.06 13.99
N GLY A 170 -16.60 -8.26 12.74
CA GLY A 170 -17.36 -7.88 11.54
C GLY A 170 -17.38 -6.39 11.22
N THR A 171 -16.51 -5.58 11.82
CA THR A 171 -16.32 -4.16 11.46
C THR A 171 -15.71 -4.02 10.08
N VAL A 172 -14.76 -4.92 9.73
CA VAL A 172 -14.08 -5.00 8.44
C VAL A 172 -14.29 -6.38 7.86
N THR A 173 -14.73 -6.47 6.61
CA THR A 173 -14.95 -7.75 5.94
C THR A 173 -13.65 -8.30 5.38
N GLU A 174 -12.90 -7.46 4.67
CA GLU A 174 -11.62 -7.82 4.07
C GLU A 174 -10.74 -6.59 3.82
N PHE A 175 -9.46 -6.80 3.78
CA PHE A 175 -8.43 -5.82 3.45
C PHE A 175 -7.27 -6.54 2.77
N ALA A 176 -6.30 -5.79 2.24
CA ALA A 176 -5.14 -6.37 1.57
C ALA A 176 -3.82 -5.85 2.16
N LEU A 177 -2.76 -6.58 1.91
CA LEU A 177 -1.38 -6.15 2.08
C LEU A 177 -0.45 -7.18 1.41
N TRP A 178 0.82 -6.85 1.28
CA TRP A 178 1.94 -7.76 1.10
C TRP A 178 2.55 -8.13 2.46
N ASN A 179 3.44 -9.12 2.49
CA ASN A 179 4.23 -9.37 3.70
C ASN A 179 5.43 -8.40 3.77
N PRO A 180 5.48 -7.44 4.71
CA PRO A 180 6.60 -6.50 4.81
C PRO A 180 7.93 -7.18 5.15
N GLY A 181 7.88 -8.34 5.83
CA GLY A 181 9.06 -9.16 6.11
C GLY A 181 9.69 -9.70 4.84
N ASP A 182 8.85 -10.23 3.94
CA ASP A 182 9.30 -10.76 2.65
C ASP A 182 9.85 -9.64 1.74
N LEU A 183 9.23 -8.45 1.78
CA LEU A 183 9.73 -7.28 1.06
C LEU A 183 11.14 -6.88 1.53
N GLY A 184 11.34 -6.80 2.85
CA GLY A 184 12.65 -6.49 3.43
C GLY A 184 13.69 -7.60 3.14
N TYR A 185 13.25 -8.86 3.18
CA TYR A 185 14.08 -10.02 2.86
C TYR A 185 14.53 -9.99 1.39
N LEU A 186 13.60 -9.77 0.46
CA LEU A 186 13.90 -9.61 -0.96
C LEU A 186 14.88 -8.46 -1.20
N ALA A 187 14.66 -7.31 -0.57
CA ALA A 187 15.54 -6.15 -0.69
C ALA A 187 16.97 -6.44 -0.21
N ALA A 188 17.12 -7.24 0.85
CA ALA A 188 18.44 -7.65 1.35
C ALA A 188 19.16 -8.57 0.38
N PHE A 189 18.47 -9.52 -0.24
CA PHE A 189 19.05 -10.41 -1.25
C PHE A 189 19.43 -9.66 -2.52
N ALA A 190 18.60 -8.75 -3.00
CA ALA A 190 18.87 -7.88 -4.14
C ALA A 190 20.11 -7.01 -3.89
N ALA A 191 20.21 -6.39 -2.71
CA ALA A 191 21.38 -5.61 -2.33
C ALA A 191 22.66 -6.47 -2.28
N LYS A 192 22.56 -7.69 -1.75
CA LYS A 192 23.68 -8.65 -1.74
C LYS A 192 24.12 -9.01 -3.16
N ALA A 193 23.17 -9.37 -4.03
CA ALA A 193 23.47 -9.74 -5.43
C ALA A 193 24.17 -8.61 -6.19
N LEU A 194 23.75 -7.34 -5.98
CA LEU A 194 24.44 -6.17 -6.53
C LEU A 194 25.85 -5.99 -6.00
N VAL A 195 26.09 -6.22 -4.71
CA VAL A 195 27.42 -6.04 -4.08
C VAL A 195 28.37 -7.16 -4.50
N ASP A 196 27.88 -8.40 -4.60
CA ASP A 196 28.67 -9.55 -5.03
C ASP A 196 28.96 -9.52 -6.56
N GLY A 197 28.19 -8.71 -7.31
CA GLY A 197 28.30 -8.61 -8.76
C GLY A 197 27.59 -9.73 -9.51
N ASP A 198 26.67 -10.42 -8.84
CA ASP A 198 25.81 -11.46 -9.45
C ASP A 198 24.82 -10.84 -10.42
N ILE A 199 24.38 -9.60 -10.13
CA ILE A 199 23.56 -8.76 -11.00
C ILE A 199 24.15 -7.36 -11.13
N THR A 200 23.78 -6.65 -12.18
CA THR A 200 24.19 -5.26 -12.45
C THR A 200 23.08 -4.26 -12.13
N GLY A 201 21.83 -4.72 -12.07
CA GLY A 201 20.60 -3.94 -11.96
C GLY A 201 19.98 -3.63 -13.32
N GLU A 202 20.47 -4.25 -14.40
CA GLU A 202 19.89 -4.12 -15.74
C GLU A 202 18.65 -5.02 -15.88
N GLU A 203 17.71 -4.59 -16.74
CA GLU A 203 16.53 -5.38 -17.07
C GLU A 203 16.90 -6.75 -17.62
N GLY A 204 16.28 -7.81 -17.08
CA GLY A 204 16.56 -9.20 -17.42
C GLY A 204 17.60 -9.86 -16.52
N ASP A 205 18.28 -9.13 -15.64
CA ASP A 205 19.10 -9.75 -14.58
C ASP A 205 18.24 -10.60 -13.67
N THR A 206 18.76 -11.76 -13.25
CA THR A 206 18.05 -12.68 -12.35
C THR A 206 18.87 -13.02 -11.12
N PHE A 207 18.21 -13.20 -9.98
CA PHE A 207 18.85 -13.64 -8.74
C PHE A 207 17.88 -14.46 -7.89
N THR A 208 18.43 -15.26 -6.98
CA THR A 208 17.62 -16.05 -6.03
C THR A 208 17.59 -15.36 -4.67
N ALA A 209 16.39 -15.13 -4.14
CA ALA A 209 16.16 -14.53 -2.83
C ALA A 209 15.82 -15.60 -1.78
N GLY A 210 16.72 -16.55 -1.56
CA GLY A 210 16.58 -17.59 -0.54
C GLY A 210 15.27 -18.38 -0.68
N ASP A 211 14.45 -18.38 0.39
CA ASP A 211 13.20 -19.13 0.43
C ASP A 211 12.07 -18.51 -0.43
N LEU A 212 12.22 -17.25 -0.86
CA LEU A 212 11.26 -16.61 -1.77
C LEU A 212 11.42 -17.05 -3.23
N GLY A 213 12.55 -17.71 -3.59
CA GLY A 213 12.79 -18.19 -4.94
C GLY A 213 13.47 -17.17 -5.84
N ASP A 214 13.26 -17.32 -7.16
CA ASP A 214 13.92 -16.54 -8.19
C ASP A 214 13.16 -15.28 -8.57
N PHE A 215 13.88 -14.19 -8.74
CA PHE A 215 13.36 -12.89 -9.16
C PHE A 215 14.14 -12.35 -10.36
N GLU A 216 13.44 -11.53 -11.15
CA GLU A 216 13.99 -10.86 -12.32
C GLU A 216 13.91 -9.34 -12.14
N VAL A 217 14.92 -8.64 -12.59
CA VAL A 217 14.92 -7.18 -12.67
C VAL A 217 14.14 -6.78 -13.92
N GLY A 218 13.03 -6.08 -13.72
CA GLY A 218 12.22 -5.54 -14.79
C GLY A 218 12.62 -4.13 -15.21
N ALA A 219 11.73 -3.47 -15.93
CA ALA A 219 11.92 -2.10 -16.40
C ALA A 219 12.24 -1.14 -15.24
N ASP A 220 12.97 -0.07 -15.56
CA ASP A 220 13.41 0.95 -14.60
C ASP A 220 14.15 0.38 -13.37
N ALA A 221 14.88 -0.73 -13.56
CA ALA A 221 15.59 -1.43 -12.49
C ALA A 221 14.68 -1.74 -11.28
N THR A 222 13.47 -2.26 -11.54
CA THR A 222 12.47 -2.61 -10.54
C THR A 222 12.32 -4.12 -10.41
N VAL A 223 12.26 -4.61 -9.18
CA VAL A 223 11.93 -6.00 -8.85
C VAL A 223 10.60 -6.00 -8.09
N LEU A 224 9.65 -6.82 -8.54
CA LEU A 224 8.33 -6.95 -7.89
C LEU A 224 8.33 -8.11 -6.90
N LEU A 225 7.83 -7.89 -5.68
CA LEU A 225 7.61 -8.96 -4.71
C LEU A 225 6.47 -9.86 -5.15
N GLY A 226 5.34 -9.28 -5.59
CA GLY A 226 4.18 -10.02 -6.08
C GLY A 226 2.88 -9.24 -5.93
N ASP A 227 1.75 -9.93 -6.12
CA ASP A 227 0.44 -9.32 -5.96
C ASP A 227 0.07 -9.15 -4.49
N PRO A 228 -0.76 -8.13 -4.14
CA PRO A 228 -1.29 -7.98 -2.78
C PRO A 228 -2.14 -9.19 -2.39
N PHE A 229 -2.00 -9.63 -1.14
CA PHE A 229 -2.78 -10.72 -0.57
C PHE A 229 -4.00 -10.17 0.17
N LYS A 230 -5.18 -10.81 -0.02
CA LYS A 230 -6.43 -10.45 0.68
C LYS A 230 -6.54 -11.20 2.00
N PHE A 231 -6.85 -10.46 3.07
CA PHE A 231 -7.10 -10.99 4.41
C PHE A 231 -8.57 -10.83 4.75
N ASN A 232 -9.14 -11.88 5.32
CA ASN A 232 -10.54 -11.93 5.77
C ASN A 232 -10.69 -12.90 6.96
N ALA A 233 -11.89 -13.15 7.42
CA ALA A 233 -12.16 -13.99 8.58
C ALA A 233 -11.68 -15.45 8.41
N ASP A 234 -11.59 -15.95 7.17
CA ASP A 234 -11.23 -17.35 6.92
C ASP A 234 -9.71 -17.59 7.03
N ASN A 235 -8.88 -16.54 6.82
CA ASN A 235 -7.44 -16.71 6.73
C ASN A 235 -6.61 -15.83 7.68
N ILE A 236 -7.19 -14.78 8.27
CA ILE A 236 -6.42 -13.81 9.08
C ILE A 236 -5.71 -14.46 10.27
N GLY A 237 -6.25 -15.60 10.77
CA GLY A 237 -5.65 -16.36 11.86
C GLY A 237 -4.30 -16.99 11.55
N ASP A 238 -3.98 -17.18 10.28
CA ASP A 238 -2.75 -17.82 9.82
C ASP A 238 -1.55 -16.87 9.76
N PHE A 239 -1.79 -15.56 9.92
CA PHE A 239 -0.77 -14.53 9.80
C PHE A 239 -0.45 -13.86 11.14
N ASN A 240 0.80 -13.47 11.35
CA ASN A 240 1.27 -12.88 12.60
C ASN A 240 2.32 -11.79 12.33
N PHE A 241 1.93 -10.75 11.63
CA PHE A 241 2.77 -9.57 11.38
C PHE A 241 1.95 -8.27 11.35
#